data_9ba2f34faead9357e05d063e8897b617
#
_entry.id   9ba2f34faead9357e05d063e8897b617
#
_cell.length_a   1.000
_cell.length_b   1.000
_cell.length_c   1.000
_cell.angle_alpha   90.00
_cell.angle_beta   90.00
_cell.angle_gamma   90.00
#
_symmetry.space_group_name_H-M   'P 1'
#
loop_
_entity.id
_entity.type
_entity.pdbx_description
1 polymer ?
#
loop_
_entity_poly.entity_id
_entity_poly.type
_entity_poly.pdbx_seq_one_letter_code
_entity_poly.pdbx_strand_id
1 'polypeptide(L)'
;LLNMKIIFAATPDISISCLEEILNSSHEISLILTMPDKPAGRGKKLLPGPIKNFCLENDLPFIQPENLKSMEVKNIFKEIESDLLIVFAYGKIIPKDIFELPTYGSVNVHTSLLPSYRGAAPIQRAIINGDKFTGITIMKLSEGLDEGPIIESFKVAIEEEETSGSLAEKMSKVSSNKILQTIENIELNNIKFIEQDHSKASYADKLLKSESCIAWDKKAEIIKNMINGFSPNPCAYSTYCLLYTSPSPRDFTES
;
A
#
# COMPACT_ATOMS: atom_id res chain seq x y z
N LEU A 1 -21.22 -4.13 -19.29
CA LEU A 1 -20.48 -3.98 -18.03
C LEU A 1 -21.42 -3.38 -17.01
N LEU A 2 -21.60 -4.05 -15.87
CA LEU A 2 -22.40 -3.55 -14.77
C LEU A 2 -21.67 -2.38 -14.08
N ASN A 3 -22.41 -1.47 -13.50
CA ASN A 3 -21.88 -0.44 -12.65
C ASN A 3 -21.71 -1.03 -11.25
N MET A 4 -20.49 -1.45 -10.89
CA MET A 4 -20.22 -2.04 -9.57
C MET A 4 -20.14 -0.96 -8.50
N LYS A 5 -20.73 -1.23 -7.34
CA LYS A 5 -20.57 -0.45 -6.11
C LYS A 5 -19.30 -0.91 -5.38
N ILE A 6 -18.30 -0.05 -5.33
CA ILE A 6 -16.98 -0.37 -4.79
C ILE A 6 -16.77 0.34 -3.46
N ILE A 7 -16.37 -0.41 -2.44
CA ILE A 7 -15.76 0.14 -1.24
C ILE A 7 -14.24 0.08 -1.42
N PHE A 8 -13.54 1.18 -1.13
CA PHE A 8 -12.09 1.25 -1.26
C PHE A 8 -11.42 1.56 0.08
N ALA A 9 -10.49 0.71 0.52
CA ALA A 9 -9.78 0.89 1.78
C ALA A 9 -8.30 1.19 1.54
N ALA A 10 -7.87 2.41 1.86
CA ALA A 10 -6.51 2.88 1.62
C ALA A 10 -6.07 3.96 2.61
N THR A 11 -4.76 4.23 2.69
CA THR A 11 -4.22 5.27 3.56
C THR A 11 -3.14 6.11 2.88
N PRO A 12 -2.08 5.54 2.26
CA PRO A 12 -1.02 6.30 1.61
C PRO A 12 -1.39 6.71 0.18
N ASP A 13 -0.67 7.67 -0.33
CA ASP A 13 -0.81 8.27 -1.65
C ASP A 13 -0.61 7.30 -2.83
N ILE A 14 0.15 6.22 -2.63
CA ILE A 14 0.36 5.19 -3.67
C ILE A 14 -0.94 4.65 -4.27
N SER A 15 -2.05 4.70 -3.52
CA SER A 15 -3.35 4.19 -3.94
C SER A 15 -4.22 5.21 -4.68
N ILE A 16 -3.84 6.49 -4.71
CA ILE A 16 -4.63 7.58 -5.32
C ILE A 16 -4.87 7.31 -6.80
N SER A 17 -3.83 6.92 -7.55
CA SER A 17 -3.99 6.65 -8.99
C SER A 17 -5.02 5.53 -9.29
N CYS A 18 -5.14 4.53 -8.40
CA CYS A 18 -6.20 3.51 -8.54
C CYS A 18 -7.59 4.10 -8.27
N LEU A 19 -7.71 4.99 -7.26
CA LEU A 19 -8.98 5.68 -6.98
C LEU A 19 -9.39 6.58 -8.14
N GLU A 20 -8.45 7.31 -8.74
CA GLU A 20 -8.70 8.16 -9.92
C GLU A 20 -9.21 7.34 -11.10
N GLU A 21 -8.59 6.19 -11.40
CA GLU A 21 -9.05 5.31 -12.47
C GLU A 21 -10.47 4.77 -12.22
N ILE A 22 -10.77 4.35 -10.99
CA ILE A 22 -12.12 3.88 -10.65
C ILE A 22 -13.13 5.03 -10.73
N LEU A 23 -12.79 6.21 -10.22
CA LEU A 23 -13.65 7.40 -10.24
C LEU A 23 -13.98 7.85 -11.67
N ASN A 24 -13.02 7.71 -12.61
CA ASN A 24 -13.20 8.06 -14.02
C ASN A 24 -13.85 6.94 -14.85
N SER A 25 -14.16 5.81 -14.23
CA SER A 25 -14.81 4.66 -14.89
C SER A 25 -16.34 4.70 -14.77
N SER A 26 -17.01 3.63 -15.20
CA SER A 26 -18.44 3.43 -14.98
C SER A 26 -18.80 2.91 -13.59
N HIS A 27 -17.82 2.56 -12.77
CA HIS A 27 -18.04 2.03 -11.41
C HIS A 27 -18.32 3.15 -10.41
N GLU A 28 -19.02 2.82 -9.33
CA GLU A 28 -19.35 3.74 -8.24
C GLU A 28 -18.44 3.51 -7.04
N ILE A 29 -17.74 4.55 -6.56
CA ILE A 29 -17.08 4.52 -5.25
C ILE A 29 -18.11 4.85 -4.19
N SER A 30 -18.69 3.83 -3.57
CA SER A 30 -19.77 3.99 -2.59
C SER A 30 -19.27 4.36 -1.20
N LEU A 31 -18.02 4.04 -0.86
CA LEU A 31 -17.38 4.40 0.40
C LEU A 31 -15.85 4.26 0.31
N ILE A 32 -15.15 5.18 0.95
CA ILE A 32 -13.71 5.06 1.18
C ILE A 32 -13.42 4.89 2.67
N LEU A 33 -12.60 3.87 3.00
CA LEU A 33 -12.05 3.71 4.34
C LEU A 33 -10.61 4.23 4.35
N THR A 34 -10.31 5.12 5.30
CA THR A 34 -8.92 5.56 5.52
C THR A 34 -8.61 5.62 7.01
N MET A 35 -7.32 5.67 7.35
CA MET A 35 -6.91 5.74 8.75
C MET A 35 -7.26 7.10 9.36
N PRO A 36 -7.54 7.16 10.68
CA PRO A 36 -7.72 8.42 11.40
C PRO A 36 -6.54 9.37 11.21
N ASP A 37 -6.83 10.67 11.26
CA ASP A 37 -5.84 11.74 11.20
C ASP A 37 -4.78 11.55 12.27
N LYS A 38 -3.53 11.84 11.93
CA LYS A 38 -2.40 11.70 12.86
C LYS A 38 -1.74 13.04 13.13
N PRO A 39 -1.21 13.23 14.34
CA PRO A 39 -0.37 14.39 14.62
C PRO A 39 0.86 14.39 13.71
N ALA A 40 1.04 15.46 12.92
CA ALA A 40 2.15 15.63 12.00
C ALA A 40 2.75 17.05 12.08
N GLY A 41 3.97 17.20 11.58
CA GLY A 41 4.68 18.47 11.52
C GLY A 41 5.11 19.06 12.86
N ARG A 42 5.72 20.26 12.81
CA ARG A 42 6.08 21.02 13.98
C ARG A 42 4.81 21.52 14.68
N GLY A 43 4.62 21.10 15.95
CA GLY A 43 3.41 21.45 16.73
C GLY A 43 2.35 20.34 16.80
N LYS A 44 2.60 19.17 16.21
CA LYS A 44 1.75 17.97 16.31
C LYS A 44 0.26 18.24 16.06
N LYS A 45 -0.07 19.09 15.11
CA LYS A 45 -1.46 19.29 14.68
C LYS A 45 -1.96 18.04 13.97
N LEU A 46 -3.23 17.69 14.20
CA LEU A 46 -3.88 16.64 13.44
C LEU A 46 -3.97 17.08 11.97
N LEU A 47 -3.32 16.36 11.09
CA LEU A 47 -3.36 16.63 9.65
C LEU A 47 -4.07 15.47 8.95
N PRO A 48 -4.96 15.79 7.99
CA PRO A 48 -5.59 14.79 7.16
C PRO A 48 -4.55 14.05 6.33
N GLY A 49 -4.73 12.74 6.18
CA GLY A 49 -3.92 11.93 5.28
C GLY A 49 -4.26 12.16 3.81
N PRO A 50 -3.41 11.67 2.87
CA PRO A 50 -3.58 11.90 1.44
C PRO A 50 -4.94 11.42 0.90
N ILE A 51 -5.42 10.26 1.36
CA ILE A 51 -6.72 9.73 0.93
C ILE A 51 -7.88 10.60 1.43
N LYS A 52 -7.83 11.10 2.67
CA LYS A 52 -8.85 12.02 3.17
C LYS A 52 -8.88 13.32 2.36
N ASN A 53 -7.71 13.89 2.05
CA ASN A 53 -7.64 15.08 1.19
C ASN A 53 -8.28 14.81 -0.17
N PHE A 54 -7.94 13.69 -0.80
CA PHE A 54 -8.52 13.27 -2.06
C PHE A 54 -10.05 13.14 -1.99
N CYS A 55 -10.59 12.56 -0.90
CA CYS A 55 -12.03 12.47 -0.70
C CYS A 55 -12.70 13.84 -0.60
N LEU A 56 -12.09 14.76 0.16
CA LEU A 56 -12.61 16.12 0.33
C LEU A 56 -12.57 16.94 -0.96
N GLU A 57 -11.55 16.76 -1.78
CA GLU A 57 -11.38 17.45 -3.07
C GLU A 57 -12.35 16.96 -4.14
N ASN A 58 -12.82 15.70 -4.02
CA ASN A 58 -13.70 15.05 -5.00
C ASN A 58 -15.12 14.77 -4.47
N ASP A 59 -15.50 15.31 -3.32
CA ASP A 59 -16.81 15.10 -2.67
C ASP A 59 -17.18 13.61 -2.48
N LEU A 60 -16.17 12.76 -2.17
CA LEU A 60 -16.37 11.32 -2.02
C LEU A 60 -16.71 10.96 -0.57
N PRO A 61 -17.63 9.99 -0.36
CA PRO A 61 -17.96 9.51 0.98
C PRO A 61 -16.78 8.75 1.60
N PHE A 62 -16.42 9.08 2.83
CA PHE A 62 -15.36 8.38 3.54
C PHE A 62 -15.65 8.23 5.04
N ILE A 63 -15.04 7.21 5.65
CA ILE A 63 -15.00 7.02 7.09
C ILE A 63 -13.59 6.73 7.58
N GLN A 64 -13.31 7.09 8.84
CA GLN A 64 -12.03 6.89 9.52
C GLN A 64 -12.23 6.06 10.81
N PRO A 65 -12.60 4.77 10.71
CA PRO A 65 -12.95 3.98 11.88
C PRO A 65 -11.73 3.68 12.75
N GLU A 66 -11.84 3.95 14.05
CA GLU A 66 -10.83 3.51 15.02
C GLU A 66 -10.86 2.00 15.20
N ASN A 67 -12.06 1.43 15.23
CA ASN A 67 -12.30 0.00 15.41
C ASN A 67 -13.18 -0.57 14.30
N LEU A 68 -12.59 -1.38 13.41
CA LEU A 68 -13.30 -2.07 12.33
C LEU A 68 -14.28 -3.16 12.82
N LYS A 69 -14.11 -3.64 14.06
CA LYS A 69 -14.99 -4.67 14.65
C LYS A 69 -16.25 -4.09 15.26
N SER A 70 -16.45 -2.77 15.21
CA SER A 70 -17.66 -2.13 15.75
C SER A 70 -18.90 -2.51 14.95
N MET A 71 -20.04 -2.61 15.62
CA MET A 71 -21.33 -2.87 14.97
C MET A 71 -21.71 -1.74 14.01
N GLU A 72 -21.30 -0.51 14.31
CA GLU A 72 -21.52 0.66 13.46
C GLU A 72 -20.89 0.45 12.07
N VAL A 73 -19.60 0.11 12.01
CA VAL A 73 -18.89 -0.15 10.74
C VAL A 73 -19.54 -1.31 9.99
N LYS A 74 -19.88 -2.39 10.69
CA LYS A 74 -20.55 -3.54 10.08
C LYS A 74 -21.92 -3.19 9.49
N ASN A 75 -22.69 -2.35 10.16
CA ASN A 75 -23.99 -1.90 9.66
C ASN A 75 -23.82 -1.02 8.42
N ILE A 76 -22.85 -0.09 8.40
CA ILE A 76 -22.53 0.72 7.22
C ILE A 76 -22.25 -0.17 6.01
N PHE A 77 -21.41 -1.20 6.15
CA PHE A 77 -21.10 -2.12 5.06
C PHE A 77 -22.33 -2.89 4.56
N LYS A 78 -23.21 -3.31 5.47
CA LYS A 78 -24.47 -3.99 5.12
C LYS A 78 -25.45 -3.09 4.39
N GLU A 79 -25.55 -1.82 4.81
CA GLU A 79 -26.47 -0.84 4.20
C GLU A 79 -26.01 -0.42 2.79
N ILE A 80 -24.70 -0.36 2.55
CA ILE A 80 -24.15 -0.02 1.23
C ILE A 80 -24.43 -1.12 0.21
N GLU A 81 -24.46 -2.39 0.64
CA GLU A 81 -24.60 -3.55 -0.26
C GLU A 81 -23.62 -3.49 -1.44
N SER A 82 -22.34 -3.34 -1.09
CA SER A 82 -21.27 -3.21 -2.09
C SER A 82 -21.03 -4.50 -2.87
N ASP A 83 -20.60 -4.35 -4.11
CA ASP A 83 -20.25 -5.48 -4.97
C ASP A 83 -18.82 -5.97 -4.69
N LEU A 84 -17.87 -5.05 -4.45
CA LEU A 84 -16.46 -5.37 -4.26
C LEU A 84 -15.84 -4.47 -3.20
N LEU A 85 -14.98 -5.04 -2.35
CA LEU A 85 -14.06 -4.29 -1.51
C LEU A 85 -12.65 -4.39 -2.09
N ILE A 86 -12.04 -3.25 -2.35
CA ILE A 86 -10.63 -3.17 -2.77
C ILE A 86 -9.81 -2.59 -1.62
N VAL A 87 -8.76 -3.29 -1.24
CA VAL A 87 -7.81 -2.86 -0.22
C VAL A 87 -6.48 -2.54 -0.88
N PHE A 88 -5.94 -1.36 -0.60
CA PHE A 88 -4.60 -0.99 -1.06
C PHE A 88 -3.87 -0.22 0.04
N ALA A 89 -2.99 -0.90 0.76
CA ALA A 89 -2.18 -0.34 1.85
C ALA A 89 -3.02 0.41 2.92
N TYR A 90 -4.12 -0.19 3.36
CA TYR A 90 -5.01 0.43 4.37
C TYR A 90 -4.35 0.59 5.75
N GLY A 91 -3.55 -0.38 6.17
CA GLY A 91 -2.79 -0.32 7.42
C GLY A 91 -3.48 -0.91 8.65
N LYS A 92 -4.66 -1.53 8.50
CA LYS A 92 -5.33 -2.36 9.52
C LYS A 92 -5.81 -3.66 8.89
N ILE A 93 -5.87 -4.72 9.69
CA ILE A 93 -6.51 -5.98 9.30
C ILE A 93 -8.01 -5.78 9.24
N ILE A 94 -8.63 -6.08 8.11
CA ILE A 94 -10.08 -6.05 7.93
C ILE A 94 -10.65 -7.37 8.45
N PRO A 95 -11.63 -7.33 9.38
CA PRO A 95 -12.23 -8.53 9.92
C PRO A 95 -12.97 -9.36 8.85
N LYS A 96 -13.01 -10.69 9.04
CA LYS A 96 -13.65 -11.63 8.12
C LYS A 96 -15.11 -11.28 7.88
N ASP A 97 -15.84 -10.98 8.93
CA ASP A 97 -17.26 -10.63 8.89
C ASP A 97 -17.55 -9.28 8.21
N ILE A 98 -16.52 -8.56 7.79
CA ILE A 98 -16.59 -7.36 6.94
C ILE A 98 -16.13 -7.68 5.52
N PHE A 99 -14.95 -8.33 5.34
CA PHE A 99 -14.46 -8.57 3.99
C PHE A 99 -15.23 -9.64 3.21
N GLU A 100 -16.08 -10.42 3.86
CA GLU A 100 -16.99 -11.37 3.22
C GLU A 100 -18.37 -10.77 2.84
N LEU A 101 -18.65 -9.52 3.20
CA LEU A 101 -19.95 -8.89 2.90
C LEU A 101 -20.15 -8.53 1.42
N PRO A 102 -19.13 -8.02 0.68
CA PRO A 102 -19.33 -7.66 -0.73
C PRO A 102 -19.67 -8.87 -1.60
N THR A 103 -20.55 -8.67 -2.58
CA THR A 103 -21.08 -9.73 -3.46
C THR A 103 -19.99 -10.55 -4.15
N TYR A 104 -18.96 -9.89 -4.68
CA TYR A 104 -17.80 -10.53 -5.33
C TYR A 104 -16.62 -10.71 -4.37
N GLY A 105 -16.83 -10.43 -3.06
CA GLY A 105 -15.81 -10.53 -2.04
C GLY A 105 -14.87 -9.34 -1.99
N SER A 106 -13.62 -9.61 -1.56
CA SER A 106 -12.65 -8.57 -1.29
C SER A 106 -11.30 -8.92 -1.87
N VAL A 107 -10.61 -7.93 -2.45
CA VAL A 107 -9.27 -8.08 -3.01
C VAL A 107 -8.29 -7.11 -2.36
N ASN A 108 -7.01 -7.50 -2.33
CA ASN A 108 -5.92 -6.65 -1.88
C ASN A 108 -4.91 -6.44 -3.00
N VAL A 109 -4.50 -5.19 -3.20
CA VAL A 109 -3.39 -4.80 -4.07
C VAL A 109 -2.12 -4.78 -3.23
N HIS A 110 -1.30 -5.83 -3.37
CA HIS A 110 -0.07 -5.98 -2.61
C HIS A 110 1.14 -5.64 -3.47
N THR A 111 2.09 -4.87 -2.92
CA THR A 111 3.23 -4.32 -3.66
C THR A 111 4.45 -5.24 -3.62
N SER A 112 4.24 -6.51 -3.91
CA SER A 112 5.29 -7.51 -4.16
C SER A 112 4.80 -8.60 -5.10
N LEU A 113 5.70 -9.50 -5.52
CA LEU A 113 5.36 -10.76 -6.18
C LEU A 113 5.14 -11.83 -5.10
N LEU A 114 3.90 -11.99 -4.64
CA LEU A 114 3.55 -13.00 -3.64
C LEU A 114 3.87 -14.42 -4.16
N PRO A 115 4.32 -15.33 -3.27
CA PRO A 115 4.33 -15.26 -1.81
C PRO A 115 5.53 -14.54 -1.18
N SER A 116 6.38 -13.88 -1.96
CA SER A 116 7.51 -13.11 -1.43
C SER A 116 7.06 -11.78 -0.82
N TYR A 117 7.68 -11.38 0.29
CA TYR A 117 7.46 -10.08 0.94
C TYR A 117 6.01 -9.84 1.40
N ARG A 118 5.37 -10.83 2.04
CA ARG A 118 4.12 -10.59 2.77
C ARG A 118 4.35 -9.58 3.88
N GLY A 119 3.42 -8.66 4.11
CA GLY A 119 3.47 -7.72 5.23
C GLY A 119 3.59 -6.26 4.84
N ALA A 120 4.17 -5.43 5.73
CA ALA A 120 3.94 -3.99 5.76
C ALA A 120 4.88 -3.15 4.87
N ALA A 121 6.07 -3.66 4.49
CA ALA A 121 7.09 -2.86 3.81
C ALA A 121 7.74 -3.56 2.60
N PRO A 122 6.95 -4.18 1.68
CA PRO A 122 7.50 -4.96 0.58
C PRO A 122 8.37 -4.15 -0.38
N ILE A 123 8.00 -2.91 -0.70
CA ILE A 123 8.75 -2.03 -1.59
C ILE A 123 10.15 -1.76 -1.04
N GLN A 124 10.21 -1.33 0.22
CA GLN A 124 11.47 -0.99 0.88
C GLN A 124 12.38 -2.21 1.04
N ARG A 125 11.81 -3.33 1.47
CA ARG A 125 12.58 -4.57 1.70
C ARG A 125 13.17 -5.13 0.40
N ALA A 126 12.45 -5.05 -0.72
CA ALA A 126 12.96 -5.47 -2.02
C ALA A 126 14.22 -4.66 -2.42
N ILE A 127 14.20 -3.32 -2.24
CA ILE A 127 15.35 -2.47 -2.54
C ILE A 127 16.51 -2.73 -1.57
N ILE A 128 16.23 -2.80 -0.26
CA ILE A 128 17.26 -3.06 0.77
C ILE A 128 17.97 -4.38 0.50
N ASN A 129 17.23 -5.40 0.06
CA ASN A 129 17.78 -6.71 -0.28
C ASN A 129 18.52 -6.74 -1.62
N GLY A 130 18.45 -5.69 -2.43
CA GLY A 130 19.12 -5.60 -3.72
C GLY A 130 18.45 -6.42 -4.82
N ASP A 131 17.14 -6.63 -4.71
CA ASP A 131 16.38 -7.34 -5.73
C ASP A 131 16.37 -6.54 -7.04
N LYS A 132 16.45 -7.25 -8.16
CA LYS A 132 16.36 -6.65 -9.49
C LYS A 132 14.92 -6.51 -9.99
N PHE A 133 14.00 -7.20 -9.36
CA PHE A 133 12.59 -7.23 -9.72
C PHE A 133 11.73 -7.36 -8.47
N THR A 134 10.59 -6.71 -8.52
CA THR A 134 9.48 -6.88 -7.60
C THR A 134 8.18 -6.89 -8.40
N GLY A 135 7.06 -6.53 -7.85
CA GLY A 135 5.82 -6.43 -8.61
C GLY A 135 4.60 -6.03 -7.79
N ILE A 136 3.48 -6.14 -8.45
CA ILE A 136 2.15 -5.99 -7.86
C ILE A 136 1.47 -7.35 -7.92
N THR A 137 0.85 -7.75 -6.84
CA THR A 137 -0.05 -8.91 -6.80
C THR A 137 -1.44 -8.47 -6.36
N ILE A 138 -2.44 -8.77 -7.17
CA ILE A 138 -3.85 -8.65 -6.78
C ILE A 138 -4.29 -10.02 -6.29
N MET A 139 -4.72 -10.10 -5.04
CA MET A 139 -5.11 -11.35 -4.40
C MET A 139 -6.47 -11.20 -3.69
N LYS A 140 -7.16 -12.31 -3.49
CA LYS A 140 -8.36 -12.37 -2.64
C LYS A 140 -7.96 -12.15 -1.17
N LEU A 141 -8.74 -11.37 -0.43
CA LEU A 141 -8.52 -11.23 1.01
C LEU A 141 -8.76 -12.56 1.73
N SER A 142 -7.94 -12.84 2.73
CA SER A 142 -8.07 -13.98 3.64
C SER A 142 -7.78 -13.54 5.08
N GLU A 143 -7.98 -14.45 6.05
CA GLU A 143 -7.70 -14.16 7.47
C GLU A 143 -6.18 -14.05 7.75
N GLY A 144 -5.36 -14.74 6.97
CA GLY A 144 -3.90 -14.70 7.10
C GLY A 144 -3.28 -13.46 6.46
N LEU A 145 -2.07 -13.13 6.87
CA LEU A 145 -1.35 -11.95 6.39
C LEU A 145 -0.87 -12.18 4.95
N ASP A 146 -1.53 -11.54 3.99
CA ASP A 146 -1.23 -11.59 2.56
C ASP A 146 -1.11 -13.03 2.00
N GLU A 147 -1.96 -13.95 2.51
CA GLU A 147 -1.91 -15.39 2.19
C GLU A 147 -2.99 -15.84 1.21
N GLY A 148 -3.91 -14.96 0.86
CA GLY A 148 -5.03 -15.29 0.01
C GLY A 148 -4.61 -15.72 -1.40
N PRO A 149 -5.49 -16.41 -2.13
CA PRO A 149 -5.25 -16.84 -3.51
C PRO A 149 -4.95 -15.65 -4.42
N ILE A 150 -3.96 -15.81 -5.28
CA ILE A 150 -3.56 -14.81 -6.27
C ILE A 150 -4.56 -14.81 -7.42
N ILE A 151 -4.99 -13.62 -7.83
CA ILE A 151 -5.78 -13.37 -9.03
C ILE A 151 -4.83 -13.05 -10.18
N GLU A 152 -3.98 -12.04 -10.01
CA GLU A 152 -3.02 -11.60 -11.03
C GLU A 152 -1.73 -11.09 -10.38
N SER A 153 -0.61 -11.17 -11.14
CA SER A 153 0.67 -10.62 -10.71
C SER A 153 1.36 -9.91 -11.87
N PHE A 154 1.94 -8.74 -11.59
CA PHE A 154 2.62 -7.90 -12.57
C PHE A 154 4.04 -7.64 -12.12
N LYS A 155 5.01 -8.07 -12.91
CA LYS A 155 6.44 -7.90 -12.62
C LYS A 155 6.88 -6.47 -12.91
N VAL A 156 7.67 -5.89 -11.99
CA VAL A 156 8.22 -4.53 -12.08
C VAL A 156 9.74 -4.63 -11.88
N ALA A 157 10.50 -4.02 -12.78
CA ALA A 157 11.96 -3.93 -12.64
C ALA A 157 12.32 -2.87 -11.59
N ILE A 158 13.35 -3.14 -10.81
CA ILE A 158 14.00 -2.19 -9.91
C ILE A 158 15.29 -1.72 -10.60
N GLU A 159 15.34 -0.43 -10.91
CA GLU A 159 16.51 0.18 -11.54
C GLU A 159 17.63 0.39 -10.52
N GLU A 160 18.87 0.55 -11.02
CA GLU A 160 20.06 0.62 -10.14
C GLU A 160 20.02 1.76 -9.12
N GLU A 161 19.46 2.91 -9.49
CA GLU A 161 19.34 4.10 -8.62
C GLU A 161 17.92 4.28 -8.07
N GLU A 162 17.07 3.25 -8.16
CA GLU A 162 15.69 3.33 -7.70
C GLU A 162 15.60 3.46 -6.17
N THR A 163 14.82 4.44 -5.71
CA THR A 163 14.49 4.60 -4.29
C THR A 163 13.14 3.97 -3.98
N SER A 164 12.83 3.76 -2.70
CA SER A 164 11.49 3.27 -2.34
C SER A 164 10.37 4.25 -2.73
N GLY A 165 10.66 5.54 -2.77
CA GLY A 165 9.72 6.56 -3.25
C GLY A 165 9.45 6.43 -4.74
N SER A 166 10.50 6.42 -5.59
CA SER A 166 10.34 6.29 -7.05
C SER A 166 9.73 4.95 -7.44
N LEU A 167 10.08 3.86 -6.75
CA LEU A 167 9.48 2.55 -6.98
C LEU A 167 8.00 2.53 -6.58
N ALA A 168 7.61 3.21 -5.49
CA ALA A 168 6.21 3.35 -5.10
C ALA A 168 5.39 4.10 -6.17
N GLU A 169 5.93 5.17 -6.75
CA GLU A 169 5.29 5.89 -7.87
C GLU A 169 5.14 5.00 -9.11
N LYS A 170 6.18 4.23 -9.46
CA LYS A 170 6.13 3.26 -10.56
C LYS A 170 5.04 2.21 -10.32
N MET A 171 4.98 1.66 -9.10
CA MET A 171 3.97 0.67 -8.71
C MET A 171 2.56 1.25 -8.70
N SER A 172 2.39 2.48 -8.25
CA SER A 172 1.10 3.20 -8.31
C SER A 172 0.55 3.22 -9.74
N LYS A 173 1.39 3.60 -10.72
CA LYS A 173 1.01 3.62 -12.14
C LYS A 173 0.70 2.22 -12.70
N VAL A 174 1.48 1.21 -12.32
CA VAL A 174 1.19 -0.18 -12.75
C VAL A 174 -0.12 -0.65 -12.16
N SER A 175 -0.39 -0.38 -10.87
CA SER A 175 -1.64 -0.77 -10.22
C SER A 175 -2.85 -0.09 -10.87
N SER A 176 -2.78 1.22 -11.14
CA SER A 176 -3.87 1.97 -11.75
C SER A 176 -4.22 1.46 -13.14
N ASN A 177 -3.22 1.16 -13.97
CA ASN A 177 -3.41 0.61 -15.31
C ASN A 177 -4.05 -0.80 -15.32
N LYS A 178 -4.01 -1.52 -14.19
CA LYS A 178 -4.48 -2.91 -14.10
C LYS A 178 -5.75 -3.09 -13.30
N ILE A 179 -6.08 -2.13 -12.43
CA ILE A 179 -7.20 -2.31 -11.50
C ILE A 179 -8.54 -2.45 -12.21
N LEU A 180 -8.82 -1.65 -13.24
CA LEU A 180 -10.09 -1.73 -13.97
C LEU A 180 -10.26 -3.06 -14.69
N GLN A 181 -9.21 -3.54 -15.36
CA GLN A 181 -9.23 -4.85 -16.01
C GLN A 181 -9.48 -5.98 -15.01
N THR A 182 -8.89 -5.89 -13.82
CA THR A 182 -9.14 -6.89 -12.76
C THR A 182 -10.57 -6.82 -12.26
N ILE A 183 -11.14 -5.62 -12.07
CA ILE A 183 -12.56 -5.44 -11.69
C ILE A 183 -13.48 -6.08 -12.75
N GLU A 184 -13.25 -5.80 -14.03
CA GLU A 184 -14.01 -6.39 -15.14
C GLU A 184 -13.91 -7.94 -15.16
N ASN A 185 -12.71 -8.48 -14.95
CA ASN A 185 -12.51 -9.94 -14.89
C ASN A 185 -13.25 -10.57 -13.71
N ILE A 186 -13.31 -9.87 -12.56
CA ILE A 186 -14.07 -10.32 -11.38
C ILE A 186 -15.57 -10.33 -11.71
N GLU A 187 -16.09 -9.24 -12.28
CA GLU A 187 -17.49 -9.11 -12.68
C GLU A 187 -17.93 -10.22 -13.63
N LEU A 188 -17.11 -10.50 -14.65
CA LEU A 188 -17.38 -11.54 -15.65
C LEU A 188 -17.14 -12.96 -15.13
N ASN A 189 -16.74 -13.11 -13.87
CA ASN A 189 -16.30 -14.39 -13.28
C ASN A 189 -15.21 -15.09 -14.12
N ASN A 190 -14.37 -14.29 -14.75
CA ASN A 190 -13.26 -14.72 -15.62
C ASN A 190 -11.92 -14.66 -14.89
N ILE A 191 -11.90 -15.07 -13.62
CA ILE A 191 -10.71 -15.11 -12.79
C ILE A 191 -10.34 -16.55 -12.44
N LYS A 192 -9.03 -16.80 -12.36
CA LYS A 192 -8.48 -18.04 -11.79
C LYS A 192 -7.78 -17.71 -10.51
N PHE A 193 -8.20 -18.35 -9.43
CA PHE A 193 -7.50 -18.27 -8.17
C PHE A 193 -6.32 -19.24 -8.16
N ILE A 194 -5.13 -18.71 -7.88
CA ILE A 194 -3.90 -19.49 -7.76
C ILE A 194 -3.49 -19.50 -6.30
N GLU A 195 -3.51 -20.65 -5.67
CA GLU A 195 -3.06 -20.80 -4.28
C GLU A 195 -1.57 -20.47 -4.17
N GLN A 196 -1.20 -19.78 -3.10
CA GLN A 196 0.18 -19.45 -2.85
C GLN A 196 0.96 -20.66 -2.31
N ASP A 197 2.19 -20.86 -2.81
CA ASP A 197 3.12 -21.83 -2.23
C ASP A 197 3.72 -21.26 -0.94
N HIS A 198 3.15 -21.64 0.21
CA HIS A 198 3.57 -21.16 1.52
C HIS A 198 5.04 -21.50 1.86
N SER A 199 5.61 -22.53 1.23
CA SER A 199 7.03 -22.89 1.44
C SER A 199 8.00 -21.86 0.87
N LYS A 200 7.53 -21.00 -0.06
CA LYS A 200 8.29 -19.92 -0.69
C LYS A 200 7.99 -18.54 -0.09
N ALA A 201 7.16 -18.50 0.95
CA ALA A 201 6.80 -17.22 1.56
C ALA A 201 7.99 -16.56 2.25
N SER A 202 8.13 -15.25 2.04
CA SER A 202 9.00 -14.40 2.83
C SER A 202 8.22 -13.21 3.37
N TYR A 203 8.76 -12.54 4.41
CA TYR A 203 8.05 -11.49 5.12
C TYR A 203 8.78 -10.16 5.03
N ALA A 204 8.02 -9.09 4.91
CA ALA A 204 8.47 -7.70 4.82
C ALA A 204 7.95 -6.92 6.03
N ASP A 205 8.59 -7.11 7.16
CA ASP A 205 8.26 -6.41 8.39
C ASP A 205 8.39 -4.90 8.22
N LYS A 206 7.56 -4.18 9.00
CA LYS A 206 7.61 -2.73 9.08
C LYS A 206 9.03 -2.26 9.40
N LEU A 207 9.48 -1.23 8.68
CA LEU A 207 10.79 -0.62 8.93
C LEU A 207 10.85 0.05 10.31
N LEU A 208 11.93 -0.21 11.02
CA LEU A 208 12.25 0.47 12.27
C LEU A 208 13.26 1.59 12.00
N LYS A 209 13.10 2.72 12.67
CA LYS A 209 14.06 3.84 12.56
C LYS A 209 15.50 3.42 12.90
N SER A 210 15.67 2.49 13.84
CA SER A 210 16.98 1.95 14.20
C SER A 210 17.69 1.23 13.04
N GLU A 211 16.94 0.64 12.11
CA GLU A 211 17.50 -0.04 10.94
C GLU A 211 18.08 0.94 9.91
N SER A 212 17.69 2.22 9.94
CA SER A 212 18.19 3.23 9.00
C SER A 212 19.53 3.86 9.38
N CYS A 213 20.16 3.40 10.48
CA CYS A 213 21.53 3.81 10.84
C CYS A 213 22.54 3.11 9.94
N ILE A 214 23.38 3.90 9.23
CA ILE A 214 24.39 3.38 8.31
C ILE A 214 25.52 2.69 9.09
N ALA A 215 25.73 1.41 8.81
CA ALA A 215 26.88 0.65 9.28
C ALA A 215 28.00 0.71 8.23
N TRP A 216 28.98 1.56 8.45
CA TRP A 216 30.05 1.85 7.48
C TRP A 216 31.03 0.70 7.24
N ASP A 217 30.96 -0.36 8.04
CA ASP A 217 31.71 -1.61 7.87
C ASP A 217 31.13 -2.53 6.80
N LYS A 218 29.95 -2.21 6.27
CA LYS A 218 29.29 -2.97 5.20
C LYS A 218 29.83 -2.59 3.81
N LYS A 219 29.62 -3.50 2.83
CA LYS A 219 29.95 -3.23 1.43
C LYS A 219 29.17 -2.02 0.91
N ALA A 220 29.77 -1.24 0.03
CA ALA A 220 29.16 -0.05 -0.57
C ALA A 220 27.77 -0.32 -1.20
N GLU A 221 27.59 -1.47 -1.86
CA GLU A 221 26.33 -1.88 -2.46
C GLU A 221 25.23 -2.05 -1.40
N ILE A 222 25.54 -2.68 -0.26
CA ILE A 222 24.59 -2.86 0.84
C ILE A 222 24.20 -1.50 1.42
N ILE A 223 25.17 -0.59 1.59
CA ILE A 223 24.91 0.76 2.09
C ILE A 223 24.05 1.54 1.08
N LYS A 224 24.35 1.47 -0.22
CA LYS A 224 23.54 2.09 -1.27
C LYS A 224 22.11 1.59 -1.25
N ASN A 225 21.90 0.29 -1.25
CA ASN A 225 20.57 -0.32 -1.21
C ASN A 225 19.79 0.10 0.04
N MET A 226 20.45 0.17 1.19
CA MET A 226 19.86 0.66 2.42
C MET A 226 19.45 2.14 2.29
N ILE A 227 20.32 3.01 1.80
CA ILE A 227 20.01 4.44 1.58
C ILE A 227 18.80 4.57 0.66
N ASN A 228 18.77 3.88 -0.46
CA ASN A 228 17.68 3.90 -1.43
C ASN A 228 16.38 3.33 -0.84
N GLY A 229 16.45 2.22 -0.12
CA GLY A 229 15.27 1.57 0.49
C GLY A 229 14.65 2.40 1.61
N PHE A 230 15.43 3.23 2.32
CA PHE A 230 14.92 4.15 3.33
C PHE A 230 14.55 5.53 2.78
N SER A 231 14.79 5.82 1.50
CA SER A 231 14.47 7.10 0.87
C SER A 231 13.05 7.08 0.25
N PRO A 232 12.24 8.14 0.41
CA PRO A 232 12.53 9.41 1.09
C PRO A 232 12.27 9.39 2.60
N ASN A 233 11.72 8.31 3.16
CA ASN A 233 11.31 8.28 4.56
C ASN A 233 11.52 6.88 5.18
N PRO A 234 12.14 6.81 6.37
CA PRO A 234 12.62 7.88 7.28
C PRO A 234 13.98 8.48 6.91
N CYS A 235 14.60 8.14 5.79
CA CYS A 235 15.97 8.36 5.38
C CYS A 235 17.00 7.58 6.20
N ALA A 236 18.09 7.18 5.54
CA ALA A 236 19.24 6.64 6.22
C ALA A 236 20.00 7.76 6.95
N TYR A 237 20.64 7.44 8.07
CA TYR A 237 21.43 8.41 8.83
C TYR A 237 22.71 7.78 9.36
N SER A 238 23.63 8.63 9.75
CA SER A 238 24.86 8.25 10.43
C SER A 238 25.17 9.18 11.60
N THR A 239 26.09 8.78 12.44
CA THR A 239 26.60 9.59 13.55
C THR A 239 28.08 9.83 13.35
N TYR A 240 28.54 11.04 13.60
CA TYR A 240 29.93 11.40 13.59
C TYR A 240 30.31 12.02 14.95
N CYS A 241 31.21 11.39 15.66
CA CYS A 241 31.73 11.84 16.97
C CYS A 241 30.63 12.34 17.94
N LEU A 242 29.57 11.57 18.15
CA LEU A 242 28.40 11.94 18.97
C LEU A 242 27.54 13.09 18.40
N LEU A 243 27.92 13.69 17.25
CA LEU A 243 27.08 14.64 16.55
C LEU A 243 26.13 13.87 15.62
N TYR A 244 24.85 14.18 15.76
CA TYR A 244 23.82 13.61 14.90
C TYR A 244 23.76 14.41 13.59
N THR A 245 24.17 13.81 12.49
CA THR A 245 24.02 14.41 11.16
C THR A 245 22.96 13.67 10.36
N SER A 246 21.76 14.20 10.35
CA SER A 246 20.82 13.94 9.25
C SER A 246 20.95 15.12 8.29
N PRO A 247 21.26 14.93 7.01
CA PRO A 247 21.29 16.05 6.07
C PRO A 247 19.90 16.68 6.05
N SER A 248 19.81 17.91 6.56
CA SER A 248 18.61 18.72 6.44
C SER A 248 18.56 19.27 5.01
N PRO A 249 17.39 19.36 4.38
CA PRO A 249 17.26 20.10 3.11
C PRO A 249 17.79 21.54 3.16
N ARG A 250 18.02 22.10 4.36
CA ARG A 250 18.63 23.44 4.57
C ARG A 250 20.15 23.42 4.46
N ASP A 251 20.79 22.26 4.57
CA ASP A 251 22.27 22.18 4.52
C ASP A 251 22.79 22.27 3.08
N PHE A 252 21.88 22.31 2.09
CA PHE A 252 22.19 22.45 0.65
C PHE A 252 21.97 23.86 0.10
N THR A 253 21.62 24.83 0.93
CA THR A 253 21.29 26.21 0.46
C THR A 253 22.36 27.27 0.78
N GLU A 254 23.54 26.89 1.30
CA GLU A 254 24.66 27.80 1.50
C GLU A 254 25.88 27.31 0.68
N SER A 255 25.93 27.72 -0.57
CA SER A 255 27.16 27.86 -1.36
C SER A 255 26.93 28.90 -2.47
#